data_7561529f4752edce524b3cc55af64db7
#
_entry.id   7561529f4752edce524b3cc55af64db7
#
_cell.length_a   1.000
_cell.length_b   1.000
_cell.length_c   1.000
_cell.angle_alpha   90.00
_cell.angle_beta   90.00
_cell.angle_gamma   90.00
#
_symmetry.space_group_name_H-M   'P 1'
#
loop_
_entity.id
_entity.type
_entity.pdbx_description
1 polymer ?
#
loop_
_entity_poly.entity_id
_entity_poly.type
_entity_poly.pdbx_seq_one_letter_code
_entity_poly.pdbx_strand_id
1 'polypeptide(L)'
;HQFFPIDTNFHSRKFLNYWKPSSAFFIDSEIWPNMFLNLKHNKIPITLLNGRITKKSFQRWKFFINFSKKIFNTFDLCLSSSKKSKEYLLQLGASKVKFFGNLKFTQSENEKIVITKYLKKFISSKKVWCASSTHFTEERFCGIVHKELKKKHKNLLTIIIPRHIERTNEIKNEMGEATYGRGHNAPSSQVP
;
A
#
# COMPACT_ATOMS: atom_id res chain seq x y z
N HIS A 1 -5.33 -15.84 -14.32
CA HIS A 1 -4.30 -15.21 -13.45
C HIS A 1 -2.93 -15.79 -13.77
N GLN A 2 -1.95 -14.93 -14.00
CA GLN A 2 -0.58 -15.28 -14.38
C GLN A 2 0.40 -14.38 -13.60
N PHE A 3 1.50 -14.94 -13.14
CA PHE A 3 2.59 -14.13 -12.56
C PHE A 3 3.26 -13.29 -13.65
N PHE A 4 3.64 -12.07 -13.27
CA PHE A 4 4.41 -11.21 -14.16
C PHE A 4 5.80 -11.84 -14.41
N PRO A 5 6.32 -11.83 -15.66
CA PRO A 5 7.60 -12.45 -15.97
C PRO A 5 8.77 -11.65 -15.38
N ILE A 6 9.91 -12.31 -15.22
CA ILE A 6 11.16 -11.62 -14.89
C ILE A 6 11.47 -10.60 -15.99
N ASP A 7 11.82 -9.36 -15.61
CA ASP A 7 12.02 -8.24 -16.55
C ASP A 7 13.34 -8.36 -17.32
N THR A 8 13.40 -9.37 -18.17
CA THR A 8 14.45 -9.51 -19.20
C THR A 8 13.83 -9.35 -20.57
N ASN A 9 14.65 -8.98 -21.57
CA ASN A 9 14.18 -8.81 -22.93
C ASN A 9 13.54 -10.11 -23.48
N PHE A 10 14.15 -11.27 -23.20
CA PHE A 10 13.66 -12.56 -23.65
C PHE A 10 12.30 -12.91 -23.05
N HIS A 11 12.16 -12.83 -21.72
CA HIS A 11 10.92 -13.20 -21.03
C HIS A 11 9.77 -12.23 -21.33
N SER A 12 10.06 -10.93 -21.42
CA SER A 12 9.08 -9.92 -21.81
C SER A 12 8.54 -10.17 -23.23
N ARG A 13 9.43 -10.46 -24.19
CA ARG A 13 9.02 -10.79 -25.56
C ARG A 13 8.17 -12.06 -25.62
N LYS A 14 8.61 -13.13 -24.94
CA LYS A 14 7.85 -14.39 -24.87
C LYS A 14 6.44 -14.17 -24.30
N PHE A 15 6.34 -13.40 -23.21
CA PHE A 15 5.07 -13.05 -22.60
C PHE A 15 4.17 -12.27 -23.55
N LEU A 16 4.66 -11.23 -24.20
CA LEU A 16 3.89 -10.40 -25.12
C LEU A 16 3.47 -11.16 -26.38
N ASN A 17 4.31 -12.05 -26.90
CA ASN A 17 3.96 -12.89 -28.05
C ASN A 17 2.85 -13.91 -27.73
N TYR A 18 2.82 -14.38 -26.49
CA TYR A 18 1.78 -15.31 -26.04
C TYR A 18 0.44 -14.61 -25.78
N TRP A 19 0.47 -13.53 -24.97
CA TRP A 19 -0.75 -12.87 -24.51
C TRP A 19 -1.32 -11.86 -25.50
N LYS A 20 -0.50 -11.30 -26.38
CA LYS A 20 -0.86 -10.29 -27.40
C LYS A 20 -1.80 -9.19 -26.86
N PRO A 21 -1.47 -8.50 -25.78
CA PRO A 21 -2.36 -7.51 -25.19
C PRO A 21 -2.56 -6.32 -26.13
N SER A 22 -3.76 -5.77 -26.16
CA SER A 22 -4.07 -4.53 -26.88
C SER A 22 -3.67 -3.27 -26.13
N SER A 23 -3.51 -3.35 -24.81
CA SER A 23 -3.06 -2.26 -23.93
C SER A 23 -2.46 -2.84 -22.65
N ALA A 24 -1.62 -2.05 -21.95
CA ALA A 24 -0.99 -2.44 -20.71
C ALA A 24 -1.19 -1.37 -19.64
N PHE A 25 -1.64 -1.80 -18.46
CA PHE A 25 -1.81 -0.94 -17.28
C PHE A 25 -0.85 -1.37 -16.18
N PHE A 26 -0.08 -0.42 -15.68
CA PHE A 26 0.81 -0.62 -14.53
C PHE A 26 0.30 0.23 -13.38
N ILE A 27 0.46 -0.23 -12.14
CA ILE A 27 -0.11 0.41 -10.95
C ILE A 27 1.00 0.77 -9.96
N ASP A 28 0.84 1.92 -9.29
CA ASP A 28 1.74 2.44 -8.24
C ASP A 28 3.17 2.70 -8.75
N SER A 29 4.15 1.93 -8.25
CA SER A 29 5.58 2.11 -8.54
C SER A 29 6.17 1.01 -9.42
N GLU A 30 5.32 0.29 -10.14
CA GLU A 30 5.69 -0.83 -11.00
C GLU A 30 6.36 -0.33 -12.28
N ILE A 31 7.71 -0.27 -12.26
CA ILE A 31 8.53 0.19 -13.39
C ILE A 31 9.40 -0.96 -13.89
N TRP A 32 9.09 -1.46 -15.08
CA TRP A 32 9.67 -2.64 -15.71
C TRP A 32 10.30 -2.28 -17.07
N PRO A 33 11.58 -1.85 -17.10
CA PRO A 33 12.21 -1.26 -18.29
C PRO A 33 12.16 -2.11 -19.54
N ASN A 34 12.49 -3.40 -19.45
CA ASN A 34 12.48 -4.29 -20.63
C ASN A 34 11.07 -4.52 -21.14
N MET A 35 10.10 -4.70 -20.25
CA MET A 35 8.70 -4.83 -20.63
C MET A 35 8.22 -3.57 -21.35
N PHE A 36 8.50 -2.38 -20.81
CA PHE A 36 8.07 -1.12 -21.43
C PHE A 36 8.66 -0.90 -22.81
N LEU A 37 9.95 -1.19 -23.00
CA LEU A 37 10.59 -1.08 -24.31
C LEU A 37 9.98 -2.06 -25.33
N ASN A 38 9.66 -3.29 -24.92
CA ASN A 38 9.03 -4.27 -25.78
C ASN A 38 7.56 -3.92 -26.09
N LEU A 39 6.80 -3.40 -25.13
CA LEU A 39 5.44 -2.88 -25.35
C LEU A 39 5.48 -1.73 -26.37
N LYS A 40 6.38 -0.77 -26.19
CA LYS A 40 6.53 0.37 -27.11
C LYS A 40 6.96 -0.08 -28.51
N HIS A 41 7.89 -1.04 -28.62
CA HIS A 41 8.30 -1.63 -29.90
C HIS A 41 7.11 -2.27 -30.62
N ASN A 42 6.23 -2.95 -29.90
CA ASN A 42 5.02 -3.58 -30.46
C ASN A 42 3.84 -2.59 -30.60
N LYS A 43 4.05 -1.29 -30.38
CA LYS A 43 3.01 -0.24 -30.44
C LYS A 43 1.81 -0.48 -29.50
N ILE A 44 2.04 -1.16 -28.39
CA ILE A 44 1.03 -1.44 -27.37
C ILE A 44 1.00 -0.24 -26.39
N PRO A 45 -0.16 0.43 -26.22
CA PRO A 45 -0.28 1.58 -25.34
C PRO A 45 -0.02 1.21 -23.87
N ILE A 46 0.71 2.09 -23.16
CA ILE A 46 1.09 1.90 -21.76
C ILE A 46 0.52 3.02 -20.90
N THR A 47 -0.25 2.66 -19.89
CA THR A 47 -0.79 3.61 -18.91
C THR A 47 -0.30 3.27 -17.51
N LEU A 48 0.25 4.27 -16.81
CA LEU A 48 0.59 4.16 -15.39
C LEU A 48 -0.56 4.73 -14.55
N LEU A 49 -1.22 3.87 -13.77
CA LEU A 49 -2.29 4.24 -12.85
C LEU A 49 -1.73 4.43 -11.44
N ASN A 50 -2.24 5.41 -10.70
CA ASN A 50 -1.81 5.73 -9.35
C ASN A 50 -0.29 5.93 -9.22
N GLY A 51 0.37 6.44 -10.27
CA GLY A 51 1.81 6.54 -10.38
C GLY A 51 2.44 7.23 -9.17
N ARG A 52 3.30 6.50 -8.46
CA ARG A 52 3.97 6.97 -7.24
C ARG A 52 5.48 6.90 -7.40
N ILE A 53 6.13 8.04 -7.30
CA ILE A 53 7.59 8.13 -7.26
C ILE A 53 8.02 8.79 -5.95
N THR A 54 8.78 8.07 -5.11
CA THR A 54 9.34 8.64 -3.88
C THR A 54 10.58 9.49 -4.19
N LYS A 55 10.96 10.40 -3.28
CA LYS A 55 12.19 11.19 -3.41
C LYS A 55 13.43 10.32 -3.63
N LYS A 56 13.54 9.22 -2.88
CA LYS A 56 14.65 8.25 -2.99
C LYS A 56 14.67 7.58 -4.37
N SER A 57 13.50 7.12 -4.86
CA SER A 57 13.37 6.52 -6.20
C SER A 57 13.69 7.52 -7.30
N PHE A 58 13.18 8.76 -7.19
CA PHE A 58 13.49 9.83 -8.13
C PHE A 58 14.98 10.12 -8.23
N GLN A 59 15.69 10.21 -7.11
CA GLN A 59 17.13 10.45 -7.11
C GLN A 59 17.91 9.31 -7.80
N ARG A 60 17.52 8.06 -7.58
CA ARG A 60 18.14 6.90 -8.27
C ARG A 60 17.93 6.97 -9.78
N TRP A 61 16.71 7.24 -10.24
CA TRP A 61 16.40 7.39 -11.65
C TRP A 61 17.11 8.60 -12.27
N LYS A 62 17.21 9.71 -11.55
CA LYS A 62 17.89 10.93 -12.01
C LYS A 62 19.40 10.70 -12.24
N PHE A 63 20.03 9.79 -11.51
CA PHE A 63 21.42 9.44 -11.72
C PHE A 63 21.69 8.92 -13.15
N PHE A 64 20.73 8.20 -13.73
CA PHE A 64 20.78 7.69 -15.11
C PHE A 64 19.76 8.41 -16.00
N ILE A 65 19.77 9.75 -16.03
CA ILE A 65 18.70 10.56 -16.60
C ILE A 65 18.38 10.23 -18.07
N ASN A 66 19.37 9.94 -18.90
CA ASN A 66 19.14 9.60 -20.32
C ASN A 66 18.39 8.27 -20.46
N PHE A 67 18.74 7.28 -19.64
CA PHE A 67 18.04 6.01 -19.59
C PHE A 67 16.63 6.20 -19.03
N SER A 68 16.47 6.96 -17.95
CA SER A 68 15.16 7.27 -17.35
C SER A 68 14.25 7.93 -18.37
N LYS A 69 14.71 8.95 -19.08
CA LYS A 69 13.93 9.60 -20.13
C LYS A 69 13.46 8.60 -21.19
N LYS A 70 14.34 7.68 -21.63
CA LYS A 70 13.97 6.64 -22.57
C LYS A 70 12.85 5.74 -22.04
N ILE A 71 12.91 5.35 -20.75
CA ILE A 71 11.92 4.47 -20.12
C ILE A 71 10.61 5.21 -19.86
N PHE A 72 10.66 6.37 -19.20
CA PHE A 72 9.44 7.10 -18.82
C PHE A 72 8.71 7.72 -20.03
N ASN A 73 9.40 7.97 -21.14
CA ASN A 73 8.77 8.39 -22.41
C ASN A 73 8.01 7.25 -23.13
N THR A 74 8.09 6.02 -22.65
CA THR A 74 7.27 4.92 -23.19
C THR A 74 5.79 5.02 -22.77
N PHE A 75 5.49 5.70 -21.67
CA PHE A 75 4.12 5.87 -21.21
C PHE A 75 3.32 6.80 -22.11
N ASP A 76 2.17 6.33 -22.57
CA ASP A 76 1.20 7.14 -23.30
C ASP A 76 0.37 8.03 -22.34
N LEU A 77 0.18 7.58 -21.11
CA LEU A 77 -0.49 8.33 -20.05
C LEU A 77 0.01 7.91 -18.66
N CYS A 78 0.25 8.88 -17.79
CA CYS A 78 0.49 8.66 -16.37
C CYS A 78 -0.55 9.39 -15.52
N LEU A 79 -1.27 8.66 -14.66
CA LEU A 79 -2.16 9.21 -13.65
C LEU A 79 -1.43 9.14 -12.30
N SER A 80 -0.92 10.29 -11.83
CA SER A 80 -0.11 10.33 -10.62
C SER A 80 -0.95 10.40 -9.34
N SER A 81 -0.49 9.72 -8.29
CA SER A 81 -1.13 9.68 -6.97
C SER A 81 -0.94 10.96 -6.14
N SER A 82 0.03 11.80 -6.49
CA SER A 82 0.32 13.07 -5.80
C SER A 82 0.90 14.11 -6.76
N LYS A 83 0.77 15.39 -6.40
CA LYS A 83 1.39 16.50 -7.16
C LYS A 83 2.91 16.31 -7.27
N LYS A 84 3.55 15.85 -6.19
CA LYS A 84 5.00 15.60 -6.18
C LYS A 84 5.42 14.46 -7.11
N SER A 85 4.66 13.37 -7.14
CA SER A 85 4.88 12.27 -8.10
C SER A 85 4.70 12.73 -9.54
N LYS A 86 3.72 13.63 -9.83
CA LYS A 86 3.56 14.26 -11.15
C LYS A 86 4.83 15.00 -11.58
N GLU A 87 5.37 15.86 -10.71
CA GLU A 87 6.60 16.60 -11.00
C GLU A 87 7.77 15.67 -11.30
N TYR A 88 7.95 14.62 -10.49
CA TYR A 88 9.01 13.65 -10.70
C TYR A 88 8.87 12.87 -12.01
N LEU A 89 7.66 12.40 -12.32
CA LEU A 89 7.39 11.69 -13.58
C LEU A 89 7.72 12.55 -14.81
N LEU A 90 7.32 13.83 -14.81
CA LEU A 90 7.66 14.78 -15.87
C LEU A 90 9.17 14.97 -16.01
N GLN A 91 9.89 15.18 -14.89
CA GLN A 91 11.34 15.36 -14.91
C GLN A 91 12.08 14.09 -15.37
N LEU A 92 11.53 12.90 -15.12
CA LEU A 92 12.09 11.63 -15.59
C LEU A 92 11.79 11.32 -17.06
N GLY A 93 10.92 12.12 -17.71
CA GLY A 93 10.69 12.03 -19.16
C GLY A 93 9.31 11.56 -19.58
N ALA A 94 8.37 11.35 -18.65
CA ALA A 94 6.98 11.08 -19.02
C ALA A 94 6.34 12.30 -19.67
N SER A 95 5.72 12.14 -20.86
CA SER A 95 5.19 13.25 -21.65
C SER A 95 3.79 13.70 -21.23
N LYS A 96 2.92 12.75 -20.87
CA LYS A 96 1.51 13.00 -20.51
C LYS A 96 1.24 12.58 -19.07
N VAL A 97 1.36 13.51 -18.13
CA VAL A 97 1.12 13.22 -16.71
C VAL A 97 -0.03 14.08 -16.18
N LYS A 98 -1.07 13.43 -15.67
CA LYS A 98 -2.19 14.09 -14.98
C LYS A 98 -2.16 13.71 -13.49
N PHE A 99 -2.42 14.67 -12.62
CA PHE A 99 -2.68 14.40 -11.21
C PHE A 99 -4.13 13.96 -11.06
N PHE A 100 -4.35 12.77 -10.52
CA PHE A 100 -5.69 12.22 -10.35
C PHE A 100 -6.03 11.98 -8.87
N GLY A 101 -5.04 11.95 -8.00
CA GLY A 101 -5.21 11.57 -6.60
C GLY A 101 -4.85 10.11 -6.37
N ASN A 102 -4.94 9.68 -5.10
CA ASN A 102 -4.58 8.32 -4.73
C ASN A 102 -5.84 7.44 -4.76
N LEU A 103 -5.85 6.42 -5.62
CA LEU A 103 -6.96 5.49 -5.78
C LEU A 103 -7.37 4.78 -4.48
N LYS A 104 -6.46 4.66 -3.51
CA LYS A 104 -6.79 4.07 -2.19
C LYS A 104 -7.83 4.86 -1.41
N PHE A 105 -8.03 6.15 -1.72
CA PHE A 105 -9.01 6.99 -1.05
C PHE A 105 -10.39 6.96 -1.73
N THR A 106 -10.53 6.41 -2.94
CA THR A 106 -11.82 6.34 -3.64
C THR A 106 -12.75 5.27 -3.08
N GLN A 107 -12.24 4.28 -2.35
CA GLN A 107 -13.06 3.24 -1.72
C GLN A 107 -13.71 3.66 -0.39
N SER A 108 -13.26 4.75 0.22
CA SER A 108 -13.66 5.09 1.59
C SER A 108 -15.00 5.81 1.74
N GLU A 109 -15.62 6.27 0.66
CA GLU A 109 -16.85 7.09 0.77
C GLU A 109 -18.16 6.28 0.87
N ASN A 110 -18.17 5.00 0.56
CA ASN A 110 -19.40 4.21 0.49
C ASN A 110 -19.61 3.16 1.58
N GLU A 111 -18.61 2.83 2.36
CA GLU A 111 -18.81 1.95 3.51
C GLU A 111 -19.03 2.79 4.77
N LYS A 112 -20.30 3.03 5.12
CA LYS A 112 -20.66 3.49 6.47
C LYS A 112 -20.23 2.42 7.46
N ILE A 113 -19.04 2.60 8.05
CA ILE A 113 -18.59 1.73 9.15
C ILE A 113 -19.58 1.90 10.28
N VAL A 114 -20.46 0.92 10.45
CA VAL A 114 -21.44 0.89 11.54
C VAL A 114 -20.73 0.43 12.80
N ILE A 115 -20.14 1.38 13.51
CA ILE A 115 -19.64 1.12 14.87
C ILE A 115 -20.84 0.88 15.76
N THR A 116 -20.92 -0.30 16.39
CA THR A 116 -22.00 -0.61 17.32
C THR A 116 -22.10 0.43 18.44
N LYS A 117 -23.30 0.78 18.86
CA LYS A 117 -23.55 1.74 19.97
C LYS A 117 -22.74 1.36 21.23
N TYR A 118 -22.62 0.06 21.49
CA TYR A 118 -21.83 -0.48 22.60
C TYR A 118 -20.34 -0.13 22.47
N LEU A 119 -19.73 -0.41 21.33
CA LEU A 119 -18.32 -0.13 21.10
C LEU A 119 -18.02 1.38 21.15
N LYS A 120 -18.91 2.20 20.59
CA LYS A 120 -18.81 3.67 20.66
C LYS A 120 -18.82 4.16 22.11
N LYS A 121 -19.75 3.66 22.93
CA LYS A 121 -19.84 3.99 24.36
C LYS A 121 -18.62 3.52 25.15
N PHE A 122 -18.14 2.30 24.87
CA PHE A 122 -16.93 1.75 25.49
C PHE A 122 -15.69 2.57 25.22
N ILE A 123 -15.48 2.98 23.95
CA ILE A 123 -14.31 3.76 23.54
C ILE A 123 -14.39 5.20 24.06
N SER A 124 -15.56 5.85 24.03
CA SER A 124 -15.74 7.25 24.42
C SER A 124 -15.40 7.53 25.88
N SER A 125 -15.48 6.53 26.76
CA SER A 125 -15.13 6.64 28.19
C SER A 125 -13.63 6.46 28.46
N LYS A 126 -12.80 6.24 27.45
CA LYS A 126 -11.39 5.89 27.63
C LYS A 126 -10.45 6.85 26.89
N LYS A 127 -9.23 6.98 27.41
CA LYS A 127 -8.11 7.54 26.62
C LYS A 127 -7.61 6.45 25.70
N VAL A 128 -7.72 6.67 24.38
CA VAL A 128 -7.40 5.65 23.40
C VAL A 128 -6.18 6.07 22.59
N TRP A 129 -5.25 5.14 22.38
CA TRP A 129 -4.24 5.24 21.32
C TRP A 129 -4.22 3.93 20.53
N CYS A 130 -3.83 4.03 19.24
CA CYS A 130 -3.86 2.92 18.32
C CYS A 130 -2.48 2.75 17.67
N ALA A 131 -1.95 1.53 17.73
CA ALA A 131 -0.79 1.09 16.95
C ALA A 131 -1.30 0.30 15.74
N SER A 132 -1.15 0.87 14.55
CA SER A 132 -1.67 0.29 13.31
C SER A 132 -0.55 -0.22 12.41
N SER A 133 -0.81 -1.35 11.73
CA SER A 133 0.14 -2.04 10.84
C SER A 133 1.42 -2.47 11.55
N THR A 134 1.31 -2.98 12.78
CA THR A 134 2.45 -3.41 13.57
C THR A 134 3.10 -4.68 13.00
N HIS A 135 4.41 -4.75 13.15
CA HIS A 135 5.24 -5.87 12.77
C HIS A 135 5.73 -6.65 13.99
N PHE A 136 6.32 -7.82 13.74
CA PHE A 136 6.93 -8.64 14.79
C PHE A 136 7.84 -7.79 15.69
N THR A 137 7.74 -7.98 17.00
CA THR A 137 8.38 -7.24 18.10
C THR A 137 7.77 -5.87 18.45
N GLU A 138 7.13 -5.17 17.52
CA GLU A 138 6.52 -3.86 17.79
C GLU A 138 5.33 -3.97 18.77
N GLU A 139 4.58 -5.06 18.70
CA GLU A 139 3.45 -5.31 19.59
C GLU A 139 3.90 -5.44 21.05
N ARG A 140 5.02 -6.12 21.29
CA ARG A 140 5.62 -6.23 22.62
C ARG A 140 6.02 -4.84 23.17
N PHE A 141 6.59 -4.01 22.31
CA PHE A 141 6.91 -2.62 22.67
C PHE A 141 5.64 -1.83 23.00
N CYS A 142 4.56 -1.98 22.21
CA CYS A 142 3.26 -1.37 22.51
C CYS A 142 2.72 -1.81 23.88
N GLY A 143 2.91 -3.07 24.27
CA GLY A 143 2.54 -3.58 25.59
C GLY A 143 3.31 -2.94 26.73
N ILE A 144 4.62 -2.73 26.57
CA ILE A 144 5.47 -2.02 27.56
C ILE A 144 4.98 -0.58 27.71
N VAL A 145 4.79 0.12 26.59
CA VAL A 145 4.27 1.50 26.57
C VAL A 145 2.90 1.59 27.25
N HIS A 146 2.01 0.64 26.96
CA HIS A 146 0.69 0.57 27.63
C HIS A 146 0.85 0.52 29.15
N LYS A 147 1.69 -0.37 29.66
CA LYS A 147 1.90 -0.52 31.12
C LYS A 147 2.40 0.78 31.76
N GLU A 148 3.35 1.47 31.13
CA GLU A 148 3.87 2.74 31.62
C GLU A 148 2.81 3.87 31.57
N LEU A 149 2.11 4.00 30.47
CA LEU A 149 1.06 5.00 30.31
C LEU A 149 -0.13 4.77 31.27
N LYS A 150 -0.44 3.52 31.56
CA LYS A 150 -1.55 3.15 32.46
C LYS A 150 -1.29 3.58 33.90
N LYS A 151 -0.03 3.71 34.33
CA LYS A 151 0.32 4.29 35.64
C LYS A 151 -0.20 5.72 35.79
N LYS A 152 -0.18 6.51 34.72
CA LYS A 152 -0.66 7.90 34.67
C LYS A 152 -2.13 8.01 34.24
N HIS A 153 -2.62 7.06 33.46
CA HIS A 153 -3.96 7.11 32.86
C HIS A 153 -4.72 5.81 33.12
N LYS A 154 -5.43 5.73 34.24
CA LYS A 154 -6.17 4.52 34.66
C LYS A 154 -7.18 4.01 33.60
N ASN A 155 -7.78 4.92 32.82
CA ASN A 155 -8.75 4.62 31.76
C ASN A 155 -8.10 4.49 30.36
N LEU A 156 -6.83 4.09 30.28
CA LEU A 156 -6.14 3.90 29.02
C LEU A 156 -6.64 2.64 28.29
N LEU A 157 -6.89 2.76 27.00
CA LEU A 157 -7.13 1.66 26.07
C LEU A 157 -6.10 1.72 24.95
N THR A 158 -5.39 0.62 24.71
CA THR A 158 -4.51 0.46 23.57
C THR A 158 -5.16 -0.47 22.56
N ILE A 159 -5.23 -0.04 21.31
CA ILE A 159 -5.72 -0.84 20.19
C ILE A 159 -4.50 -1.19 19.34
N ILE A 160 -4.28 -2.48 19.09
CA ILE A 160 -3.21 -2.96 18.22
C ILE A 160 -3.85 -3.61 17.00
N ILE A 161 -3.47 -3.14 15.81
CA ILE A 161 -3.91 -3.66 14.52
C ILE A 161 -2.65 -4.20 13.80
N PRO A 162 -2.39 -5.51 13.87
CA PRO A 162 -1.19 -6.08 13.26
C PRO A 162 -1.27 -6.03 11.73
N ARG A 163 -0.10 -5.95 11.09
CA ARG A 163 0.04 -6.02 9.63
C ARG A 163 -0.48 -7.37 9.08
N HIS A 164 -0.27 -8.45 9.84
CA HIS A 164 -0.65 -9.80 9.51
C HIS A 164 -1.62 -10.34 10.55
N ILE A 165 -2.88 -10.49 10.16
CA ILE A 165 -3.99 -10.88 11.07
C ILE A 165 -3.76 -12.28 11.64
N GLU A 166 -3.10 -13.16 10.91
CA GLU A 166 -2.77 -14.54 11.34
C GLU A 166 -1.97 -14.57 12.64
N ARG A 167 -1.21 -13.51 12.94
CA ARG A 167 -0.40 -13.37 14.15
C ARG A 167 -1.18 -13.01 15.41
N THR A 168 -2.50 -12.77 15.30
CA THR A 168 -3.31 -12.31 16.43
C THR A 168 -3.22 -13.23 17.65
N ASN A 169 -3.21 -14.56 17.45
CA ASN A 169 -3.10 -15.52 18.55
C ASN A 169 -1.71 -15.51 19.20
N GLU A 170 -0.64 -15.41 18.39
CA GLU A 170 0.73 -15.26 18.87
C GLU A 170 0.88 -13.99 19.73
N ILE A 171 0.44 -12.86 19.23
CA ILE A 171 0.46 -11.56 19.93
C ILE A 171 -0.32 -11.64 21.24
N LYS A 172 -1.48 -12.29 21.24
CA LYS A 172 -2.28 -12.52 22.43
C LYS A 172 -1.52 -13.28 23.50
N ASN A 173 -0.82 -14.35 23.11
CA ASN A 173 -0.03 -15.17 24.04
C ASN A 173 1.20 -14.41 24.58
N GLU A 174 1.88 -13.62 23.73
CA GLU A 174 3.03 -12.82 24.13
C GLU A 174 2.67 -11.69 25.11
N MET A 175 1.50 -11.08 24.94
CA MET A 175 1.09 -9.95 25.75
C MET A 175 0.48 -10.35 27.11
N GLY A 176 0.10 -11.62 27.28
CA GLY A 176 -0.50 -12.17 28.48
C GLY A 176 -1.89 -11.62 28.80
N GLU A 177 -2.61 -12.28 29.73
CA GLU A 177 -3.99 -11.92 30.09
C GLU A 177 -4.16 -10.50 30.67
N ALA A 178 -3.12 -9.91 31.24
CA ALA A 178 -3.15 -8.57 31.82
C ALA A 178 -3.31 -7.43 30.80
N THR A 179 -3.08 -7.70 29.52
CA THR A 179 -3.22 -6.73 28.43
C THR A 179 -4.54 -6.83 27.71
N TYR A 180 -5.21 -7.96 27.78
CA TYR A 180 -6.54 -8.16 27.23
C TYR A 180 -7.57 -7.94 28.34
N GLY A 181 -8.22 -6.77 28.34
CA GLY A 181 -9.54 -6.71 28.93
C GLY A 181 -10.40 -7.77 28.21
N ARG A 182 -11.07 -8.67 28.95
CA ARG A 182 -11.97 -9.69 28.40
C ARG A 182 -12.91 -9.05 27.39
N GLY A 183 -12.58 -9.13 26.11
CA GLY A 183 -13.51 -8.89 25.02
C GLY A 183 -14.43 -10.09 24.99
N HIS A 184 -15.68 -9.90 25.40
CA HIS A 184 -16.73 -10.86 25.13
C HIS A 184 -16.71 -11.20 23.64
N ASN A 185 -16.81 -12.51 23.36
CA ASN A 185 -16.91 -13.14 22.06
C ASN A 185 -17.57 -12.23 21.02
N ALA A 186 -16.78 -11.72 20.08
CA ALA A 186 -17.36 -11.26 18.83
C ALA A 186 -17.91 -12.50 18.11
N PRO A 187 -19.18 -12.50 17.66
CA PRO A 187 -19.71 -13.61 16.90
C PRO A 187 -18.85 -13.76 15.65
N SER A 188 -18.45 -15.01 15.38
CA SER A 188 -17.82 -15.41 14.13
C SER A 188 -18.73 -15.00 12.97
N SER A 189 -18.46 -13.88 12.34
CA SER A 189 -19.10 -13.56 11.09
C SER A 189 -18.52 -14.48 10.02
N GLN A 190 -19.28 -15.47 9.64
CA GLN A 190 -19.16 -16.14 8.36
C GLN A 190 -19.17 -15.07 7.29
N VAL A 191 -18.07 -14.98 6.56
CA VAL A 191 -18.00 -14.22 5.30
C VAL A 191 -18.35 -15.21 4.21
N PRO A 192 -19.30 -14.89 3.31
CA PRO A 192 -19.64 -15.72 2.16
C PRO A 192 -18.50 -15.78 1.14
#